data_cb0e79bf003d810c4571b3ff22970022
#
_entry.id   cb0e79bf003d810c4571b3ff22970022
#
_cell.length_a   1.000
_cell.length_b   1.000
_cell.length_c   1.000
_cell.angle_alpha   90.00
_cell.angle_beta   90.00
_cell.angle_gamma   90.00
#
_symmetry.space_group_name_H-M   'P 1'
#
loop_
_entity.id
_entity.type
_entity.pdbx_description
1 polymer ?
#
loop_
_entity_poly.entity_id
_entity_poly.type
_entity_poly.pdbx_seq_one_letter_code
_entity_poly.pdbx_strand_id
1 'polypeptide(L)'
;MSVAVESLREAAPRIRRHPQMRGRQLTSIERIVLTTRKFARERIRPRALEIDRIANDDPGYFAWDLAAEGGKLGLLNLIIPQPAGGEVDRFCLRTSLVLEEIAAGCGGMATLFGAHSLGLSPLILGGPAFWDGVMKDVATSAYSDKPLIMAAAVTEPAAGTDVEHHEWVRTARLVSYAKKVPGGYKITGVKHFISNGNVARWITVILPEDVKRPYETTFAMLVDTESPGFSVTKVEHKMGQRGSPAAALNFDEVFVPDRHVIGRPGDGTPGIIGVLAASRPVVGGIGTGIARGAYERLLEWLKGDDPAARGLLERQQVQLALAQMWEDIHLSRQAYVDSATIFDVVSFGKLLANPAVKFFAKLPAVTRTNALTAKTLNSDFGKGALIRLMDMQIGDELLSQTLGMSSMSKARGADTAVEVTGMALEIAGLDCGPLRAELEKCHRDAKLNQIYEGTNQLNRLEAFDALVAGNSAEVLADAVDQFHKFTNGRSKAGR
;
A
#
# COMPACT_ATOMS: atom_id res chain seq x y z
N MET A 1 12.82 -18.04 17.39
CA MET A 1 11.74 -17.95 16.39
C MET A 1 11.42 -16.48 16.22
N SER A 2 11.23 -15.97 15.04
CA SER A 2 11.05 -14.54 14.85
C SER A 2 9.60 -14.11 15.08
N VAL A 3 9.43 -12.89 15.57
CA VAL A 3 8.17 -12.25 15.96
C VAL A 3 7.07 -12.29 14.88
N ALA A 4 7.41 -12.22 13.59
CA ALA A 4 6.39 -12.24 12.54
C ALA A 4 5.88 -13.66 12.20
N VAL A 5 6.70 -14.70 12.38
CA VAL A 5 6.22 -16.10 12.30
C VAL A 5 5.34 -16.42 13.51
N GLU A 6 5.67 -15.88 14.68
CA GLU A 6 4.79 -15.92 15.84
C GLU A 6 3.47 -15.20 15.57
N SER A 7 3.50 -14.00 14.99
CA SER A 7 2.28 -13.24 14.62
C SER A 7 1.42 -13.96 13.59
N LEU A 8 2.02 -14.59 12.59
CA LEU A 8 1.27 -15.44 11.66
C LEU A 8 0.68 -16.65 12.36
N ARG A 9 1.39 -17.25 13.32
CA ARG A 9 0.86 -18.37 14.14
C ARG A 9 -0.22 -17.90 15.11
N GLU A 10 -0.10 -16.72 15.68
CA GLU A 10 -1.10 -16.11 16.56
C GLU A 10 -2.31 -15.60 15.79
N ALA A 11 -2.11 -14.97 14.63
CA ALA A 11 -3.19 -14.62 13.71
C ALA A 11 -3.80 -15.84 13.02
N ALA A 12 -3.04 -16.95 12.88
CA ALA A 12 -3.47 -18.16 12.21
C ALA A 12 -4.77 -18.77 12.76
N PRO A 13 -5.11 -18.75 14.08
CA PRO A 13 -6.41 -19.22 14.54
C PRO A 13 -7.57 -18.37 14.02
N ARG A 14 -7.42 -17.03 13.92
CA ARG A 14 -8.43 -16.14 13.34
C ARG A 14 -8.49 -16.30 11.83
N ILE A 15 -7.34 -16.35 11.16
CA ILE A 15 -7.22 -16.55 9.72
C ILE A 15 -7.68 -17.96 9.32
N ARG A 16 -7.34 -19.01 10.10
CA ARG A 16 -7.77 -20.41 9.86
C ARG A 16 -9.26 -20.63 10.04
N ARG A 17 -9.92 -19.84 10.89
CA ARG A 17 -11.39 -19.84 11.00
C ARG A 17 -12.04 -19.22 9.78
N HIS A 18 -11.27 -18.46 8.99
CA HIS A 18 -11.78 -17.85 7.77
C HIS A 18 -11.83 -18.90 6.64
N PRO A 19 -13.02 -19.26 6.11
CA PRO A 19 -13.17 -20.36 5.14
C PRO A 19 -12.40 -20.16 3.84
N GLN A 20 -12.05 -18.93 3.50
CA GLN A 20 -11.31 -18.58 2.28
C GLN A 20 -9.79 -18.58 2.47
N MET A 21 -9.28 -18.73 3.70
CA MET A 21 -7.84 -18.67 4.03
C MET A 21 -7.31 -20.03 4.51
N ARG A 22 -7.81 -21.14 3.97
CA ARG A 22 -7.41 -22.50 4.39
C ARG A 22 -6.21 -23.03 3.59
N GLY A 23 -5.30 -23.68 4.28
CA GLY A 23 -4.30 -24.59 3.72
C GLY A 23 -3.23 -23.89 2.87
N ARG A 24 -3.26 -24.09 1.55
CA ARG A 24 -2.20 -23.65 0.62
C ARG A 24 -1.93 -22.13 0.62
N GLN A 25 -2.93 -21.29 0.91
CA GLN A 25 -2.78 -19.83 0.92
C GLN A 25 -1.98 -19.35 2.12
N LEU A 26 -2.22 -19.89 3.32
CA LEU A 26 -1.40 -19.61 4.49
C LEU A 26 0.06 -19.99 4.26
N THR A 27 0.30 -21.17 3.68
CA THR A 27 1.65 -21.63 3.35
C THR A 27 2.35 -20.70 2.34
N SER A 28 1.59 -20.14 1.39
CA SER A 28 2.11 -19.18 0.42
C SER A 28 2.49 -17.85 1.09
N ILE A 29 1.62 -17.33 1.98
CA ILE A 29 1.91 -16.11 2.75
C ILE A 29 3.12 -16.33 3.69
N GLU A 30 3.15 -17.43 4.43
CA GLU A 30 4.28 -17.76 5.30
C GLU A 30 5.60 -17.81 4.51
N ARG A 31 5.60 -18.43 3.34
CA ARG A 31 6.80 -18.54 2.49
C ARG A 31 7.31 -17.18 2.06
N ILE A 32 6.45 -16.33 1.49
CA ILE A 32 6.87 -15.01 1.01
C ILE A 32 7.36 -14.13 2.17
N VAL A 33 6.71 -14.17 3.34
CA VAL A 33 7.12 -13.42 4.53
C VAL A 33 8.49 -13.87 5.02
N LEU A 34 8.74 -15.19 5.10
CA LEU A 34 10.04 -15.72 5.52
C LEU A 34 11.15 -15.38 4.53
N THR A 35 10.86 -15.48 3.23
CA THR A 35 11.81 -15.10 2.17
C THR A 35 12.13 -13.60 2.25
N THR A 36 11.12 -12.76 2.42
CA THR A 36 11.29 -11.32 2.56
C THR A 36 12.07 -10.95 3.81
N ARG A 37 11.81 -11.61 4.94
CA ARG A 37 12.59 -11.41 6.17
C ARG A 37 14.07 -11.69 5.95
N LYS A 38 14.40 -12.80 5.30
CA LYS A 38 15.80 -13.11 4.97
C LYS A 38 16.41 -12.01 4.11
N PHE A 39 15.73 -11.61 3.04
CA PHE A 39 16.16 -10.51 2.17
C PHE A 39 16.34 -9.19 2.94
N ALA A 40 15.37 -8.83 3.78
CA ALA A 40 15.44 -7.61 4.59
C ALA A 40 16.63 -7.61 5.56
N ARG A 41 16.90 -8.74 6.23
CA ARG A 41 18.01 -8.86 7.19
C ARG A 41 19.39 -8.94 6.53
N GLU A 42 19.50 -9.70 5.44
CA GLU A 42 20.81 -9.98 4.83
C GLU A 42 21.22 -8.95 3.77
N ARG A 43 20.24 -8.30 3.10
CA ARG A 43 20.50 -7.41 1.97
C ARG A 43 20.13 -5.96 2.23
N ILE A 44 18.97 -5.69 2.86
CA ILE A 44 18.46 -4.32 3.04
C ILE A 44 19.05 -3.68 4.31
N ARG A 45 18.93 -4.34 5.47
CA ARG A 45 19.37 -3.77 6.76
C ARG A 45 20.85 -3.34 6.76
N PRO A 46 21.80 -4.15 6.27
CA PRO A 46 23.22 -3.75 6.26
C PRO A 46 23.51 -2.51 5.42
N ARG A 47 22.67 -2.23 4.43
CA ARG A 47 22.82 -1.08 3.52
C ARG A 47 21.95 0.12 3.86
N ALA A 48 21.11 0.01 4.90
CA ALA A 48 20.09 1.02 5.20
C ALA A 48 20.68 2.41 5.47
N LEU A 49 21.78 2.52 6.22
CA LEU A 49 22.48 3.78 6.48
C LEU A 49 23.21 4.32 5.23
N GLU A 50 23.83 3.45 4.45
CA GLU A 50 24.47 3.82 3.19
C GLU A 50 23.47 4.42 2.22
N ILE A 51 22.31 3.75 2.02
CA ILE A 51 21.20 4.23 1.18
C ILE A 51 20.69 5.58 1.67
N ASP A 52 20.48 5.75 2.98
CA ASP A 52 20.02 7.01 3.56
C ASP A 52 20.99 8.15 3.30
N ARG A 53 22.32 7.88 3.41
CA ARG A 53 23.37 8.86 3.14
C ARG A 53 23.44 9.22 1.66
N ILE A 54 23.47 8.24 0.77
CA ILE A 54 23.52 8.49 -0.68
C ILE A 54 22.29 9.29 -1.10
N ALA A 55 21.09 8.90 -0.66
CA ALA A 55 19.86 9.59 -0.98
C ALA A 55 19.71 10.95 -0.29
N ASN A 56 20.50 11.25 0.75
CA ASN A 56 20.64 12.61 1.27
C ASN A 56 21.46 13.51 0.35
N ASP A 57 22.55 12.99 -0.22
CA ASP A 57 23.44 13.72 -1.11
C ASP A 57 22.85 13.83 -2.53
N ASP A 58 22.16 12.77 -2.99
CA ASP A 58 21.41 12.71 -4.25
C ASP A 58 19.96 12.26 -3.98
N PRO A 59 19.01 13.20 -3.83
CA PRO A 59 17.61 12.88 -3.61
C PRO A 59 16.95 12.02 -4.71
N GLY A 60 17.56 11.99 -5.90
CA GLY A 60 17.11 11.17 -7.02
C GLY A 60 17.58 9.72 -6.99
N TYR A 61 18.45 9.37 -6.04
CA TYR A 61 18.98 8.02 -5.89
C TYR A 61 17.88 6.97 -5.76
N PHE A 62 18.03 5.87 -6.48
CA PHE A 62 17.15 4.72 -6.43
C PHE A 62 17.98 3.43 -6.38
N ALA A 63 17.74 2.56 -5.40
CA ALA A 63 18.49 1.33 -5.20
C ALA A 63 18.05 0.23 -6.20
N TRP A 64 18.40 0.37 -7.47
CA TRP A 64 17.99 -0.51 -8.56
C TRP A 64 18.35 -1.97 -8.33
N ASP A 65 19.52 -2.24 -7.78
CA ASP A 65 20.00 -3.57 -7.46
C ASP A 65 19.09 -4.27 -6.43
N LEU A 66 18.70 -3.58 -5.36
CA LEU A 66 17.78 -4.12 -4.36
C LEU A 66 16.34 -4.22 -4.91
N ALA A 67 15.92 -3.28 -5.76
CA ALA A 67 14.62 -3.36 -6.43
C ALA A 67 14.56 -4.57 -7.38
N ALA A 68 15.60 -4.83 -8.15
CA ALA A 68 15.71 -6.00 -9.04
C ALA A 68 15.77 -7.31 -8.25
N GLU A 69 16.56 -7.36 -7.17
CA GLU A 69 16.65 -8.54 -6.30
C GLU A 69 15.29 -8.83 -5.64
N GLY A 70 14.63 -7.80 -5.11
CA GLY A 70 13.27 -7.91 -4.56
C GLY A 70 12.23 -8.31 -5.62
N GLY A 71 12.35 -7.82 -6.85
CA GLY A 71 11.53 -8.22 -7.98
C GLY A 71 11.62 -9.72 -8.26
N LYS A 72 12.83 -10.28 -8.31
CA LYS A 72 13.09 -11.73 -8.46
C LYS A 72 12.50 -12.57 -7.33
N LEU A 73 12.29 -11.97 -6.15
CA LEU A 73 11.60 -12.59 -5.02
C LEU A 73 10.06 -12.40 -5.06
N GLY A 74 9.53 -11.71 -6.07
CA GLY A 74 8.10 -11.43 -6.25
C GLY A 74 7.58 -10.21 -5.51
N LEU A 75 8.45 -9.34 -4.96
CA LEU A 75 8.05 -8.17 -4.18
C LEU A 75 7.47 -7.03 -5.05
N LEU A 76 7.75 -7.00 -6.35
CA LEU A 76 7.11 -6.11 -7.31
C LEU A 76 5.77 -6.66 -7.83
N ASN A 77 5.43 -7.91 -7.51
CA ASN A 77 4.21 -8.58 -7.99
C ASN A 77 3.19 -8.83 -6.87
N LEU A 78 3.32 -8.13 -5.71
CA LEU A 78 2.54 -8.41 -4.50
C LEU A 78 1.03 -8.31 -4.69
N ILE A 79 0.56 -7.42 -5.57
CA ILE A 79 -0.87 -7.18 -5.82
C ILE A 79 -1.32 -7.58 -7.22
N ILE A 80 -0.43 -8.12 -8.06
CA ILE A 80 -0.77 -8.51 -9.43
C ILE A 80 -1.61 -9.78 -9.40
N PRO A 81 -2.83 -9.77 -9.96
CA PRO A 81 -3.72 -10.92 -9.94
C PRO A 81 -3.26 -12.03 -10.90
N GLN A 82 -3.71 -13.28 -10.65
CA GLN A 82 -3.34 -14.44 -11.48
C GLN A 82 -3.51 -14.24 -13.00
N PRO A 83 -4.60 -13.63 -13.50
CA PRO A 83 -4.75 -13.42 -14.94
C PRO A 83 -3.67 -12.54 -15.57
N ALA A 84 -3.05 -11.67 -14.79
CA ALA A 84 -1.95 -10.80 -15.21
C ALA A 84 -0.56 -11.39 -14.91
N GLY A 85 -0.47 -12.67 -14.56
CA GLY A 85 0.80 -13.35 -14.26
C GLY A 85 1.26 -13.29 -12.81
N GLY A 86 0.41 -12.80 -11.90
CA GLY A 86 0.66 -12.81 -10.46
C GLY A 86 0.11 -14.07 -9.76
N GLU A 87 0.25 -14.14 -8.45
CA GLU A 87 -0.18 -15.28 -7.63
C GLU A 87 -1.33 -14.95 -6.67
N VAL A 88 -1.95 -13.78 -6.77
CA VAL A 88 -2.68 -13.18 -5.65
C VAL A 88 -4.19 -13.36 -5.74
N ASP A 89 -4.73 -14.08 -4.74
CA ASP A 89 -6.16 -14.05 -4.42
C ASP A 89 -6.49 -13.03 -3.30
N ARG A 90 -5.49 -12.61 -2.50
CA ARG A 90 -5.62 -11.76 -1.31
C ARG A 90 -4.36 -10.98 -1.09
N PHE A 91 -4.43 -9.72 -1.38
CA PHE A 91 -3.22 -8.90 -1.49
C PHE A 91 -2.99 -7.98 -0.30
N CYS A 92 -4.03 -7.57 0.45
CA CYS A 92 -3.86 -6.57 1.50
C CYS A 92 -3.07 -7.14 2.68
N LEU A 93 -3.49 -8.27 3.25
CA LEU A 93 -2.79 -8.93 4.35
C LEU A 93 -1.37 -9.37 3.94
N ARG A 94 -1.24 -9.98 2.75
CA ARG A 94 0.06 -10.41 2.23
C ARG A 94 1.03 -9.25 2.10
N THR A 95 0.58 -8.15 1.49
CA THR A 95 1.40 -6.96 1.27
C THR A 95 1.78 -6.29 2.59
N SER A 96 0.83 -6.18 3.54
CA SER A 96 1.08 -5.60 4.86
C SER A 96 2.16 -6.36 5.63
N LEU A 97 2.08 -7.67 5.67
CA LEU A 97 3.08 -8.52 6.34
C LEU A 97 4.45 -8.47 5.66
N VAL A 98 4.48 -8.47 4.33
CA VAL A 98 5.73 -8.39 3.55
C VAL A 98 6.41 -7.04 3.76
N LEU A 99 5.66 -5.93 3.70
CA LEU A 99 6.24 -4.60 3.88
C LEU A 99 6.62 -4.32 5.33
N GLU A 100 6.00 -4.96 6.33
CA GLU A 100 6.51 -4.96 7.70
C GLU A 100 7.92 -5.55 7.78
N GLU A 101 8.18 -6.67 7.10
CA GLU A 101 9.52 -7.28 7.10
C GLU A 101 10.58 -6.37 6.46
N ILE A 102 10.24 -5.75 5.32
CA ILE A 102 11.14 -4.81 4.64
C ILE A 102 11.38 -3.58 5.51
N ALA A 103 10.33 -3.03 6.13
CA ALA A 103 10.40 -1.84 6.97
C ALA A 103 11.26 -2.04 8.22
N ALA A 104 11.29 -3.25 8.79
CA ALA A 104 12.19 -3.59 9.88
C ALA A 104 13.68 -3.51 9.46
N GLY A 105 13.97 -3.74 8.19
CA GLY A 105 15.28 -3.46 7.59
C GLY A 105 15.49 -1.98 7.30
N CYS A 106 14.58 -1.38 6.54
CA CYS A 106 14.62 0.02 6.10
C CYS A 106 13.23 0.53 5.69
N GLY A 107 12.73 1.57 6.37
CA GLY A 107 11.44 2.20 6.06
C GLY A 107 11.36 2.74 4.62
N GLY A 108 12.44 3.35 4.12
CA GLY A 108 12.48 3.86 2.74
C GLY A 108 12.35 2.76 1.68
N MET A 109 12.99 1.61 1.89
CA MET A 109 12.85 0.46 0.97
C MET A 109 11.43 -0.11 1.00
N ALA A 110 10.77 -0.15 2.18
CA ALA A 110 9.37 -0.58 2.26
C ALA A 110 8.45 0.37 1.48
N THR A 111 8.67 1.67 1.58
CA THR A 111 7.91 2.68 0.83
C THR A 111 8.15 2.57 -0.68
N LEU A 112 9.37 2.26 -1.13
CA LEU A 112 9.67 2.02 -2.55
C LEU A 112 8.78 0.90 -3.13
N PHE A 113 8.73 -0.27 -2.48
CA PHE A 113 7.89 -1.39 -2.93
C PHE A 113 6.39 -1.10 -2.72
N GLY A 114 6.02 -0.40 -1.64
CA GLY A 114 4.65 0.02 -1.38
C GLY A 114 4.12 0.99 -2.43
N ALA A 115 4.90 2.00 -2.80
CA ALA A 115 4.54 2.97 -3.84
C ALA A 115 4.41 2.33 -5.23
N HIS A 116 5.25 1.34 -5.54
CA HIS A 116 5.08 0.53 -6.75
C HIS A 116 3.73 -0.20 -6.76
N SER A 117 3.38 -0.84 -5.65
CA SER A 117 2.10 -1.52 -5.50
C SER A 117 0.92 -0.52 -5.56
N LEU A 118 1.07 0.66 -4.96
CA LEU A 118 0.05 1.71 -5.02
C LEU A 118 -0.20 2.16 -6.47
N GLY A 119 0.86 2.32 -7.28
CA GLY A 119 0.75 2.65 -8.71
C GLY A 119 0.02 1.59 -9.54
N LEU A 120 0.11 0.31 -9.14
CA LEU A 120 -0.58 -0.81 -9.79
C LEU A 120 -2.06 -0.92 -9.37
N SER A 121 -2.43 -0.47 -8.17
CA SER A 121 -3.73 -0.76 -7.57
C SER A 121 -4.92 -0.28 -8.41
N PRO A 122 -4.94 0.92 -9.02
CA PRO A 122 -6.07 1.35 -9.87
C PRO A 122 -6.21 0.51 -11.15
N LEU A 123 -5.12 -0.09 -11.65
CA LEU A 123 -5.17 -0.93 -12.85
C LEU A 123 -5.96 -2.23 -12.61
N ILE A 124 -6.04 -2.68 -11.35
CA ILE A 124 -6.85 -3.85 -10.99
C ILE A 124 -8.33 -3.56 -11.30
N LEU A 125 -8.77 -2.35 -10.98
CA LEU A 125 -10.13 -1.87 -11.26
C LEU A 125 -10.36 -1.55 -12.74
N GLY A 126 -9.29 -1.24 -13.48
CA GLY A 126 -9.34 -0.99 -14.91
C GLY A 126 -9.66 -2.22 -15.78
N GLY A 127 -9.63 -3.42 -15.17
CA GLY A 127 -10.06 -4.66 -15.82
C GLY A 127 -9.05 -5.26 -16.81
N PRO A 128 -9.51 -6.21 -17.63
CA PRO A 128 -8.64 -7.08 -18.42
C PRO A 128 -7.72 -6.39 -19.41
N ALA A 129 -8.10 -5.25 -19.96
CA ALA A 129 -7.24 -4.50 -20.87
C ALA A 129 -5.90 -4.10 -20.21
N PHE A 130 -5.96 -3.74 -18.93
CA PHE A 130 -4.78 -3.44 -18.13
C PHE A 130 -4.06 -4.71 -17.64
N TRP A 131 -4.82 -5.78 -17.32
CA TRP A 131 -4.26 -7.05 -16.83
C TRP A 131 -3.40 -7.75 -17.87
N ASP A 132 -3.91 -7.86 -19.10
CA ASP A 132 -3.24 -8.51 -20.23
C ASP A 132 -2.22 -7.58 -20.95
N GLY A 133 -2.20 -6.30 -20.62
CA GLY A 133 -1.27 -5.29 -21.09
C GLY A 133 -0.22 -4.92 -20.06
N VAL A 134 -0.26 -3.66 -19.60
CA VAL A 134 0.77 -3.05 -18.74
C VAL A 134 1.04 -3.85 -17.46
N MET A 135 0.03 -4.41 -16.78
CA MET A 135 0.28 -5.20 -15.57
C MET A 135 1.09 -6.46 -15.86
N LYS A 136 0.83 -7.12 -16.99
CA LYS A 136 1.60 -8.29 -17.41
C LYS A 136 3.04 -7.92 -17.77
N ASP A 137 3.24 -6.79 -18.45
CA ASP A 137 4.57 -6.29 -18.80
C ASP A 137 5.37 -5.96 -17.53
N VAL A 138 4.74 -5.29 -16.56
CA VAL A 138 5.33 -5.01 -15.24
C VAL A 138 5.67 -6.30 -14.51
N ALA A 139 4.72 -7.27 -14.46
CA ALA A 139 4.94 -8.56 -13.81
C ALA A 139 6.11 -9.34 -14.40
N THR A 140 6.24 -9.33 -15.71
CA THR A 140 7.33 -10.00 -16.43
C THR A 140 8.66 -9.29 -16.19
N SER A 141 8.66 -7.94 -16.23
CA SER A 141 9.86 -7.13 -16.02
C SER A 141 10.43 -7.27 -14.61
N ALA A 142 9.62 -7.64 -13.62
CA ALA A 142 10.03 -7.81 -12.24
C ALA A 142 11.20 -8.79 -12.07
N TYR A 143 11.36 -9.71 -13.00
CA TYR A 143 12.46 -10.70 -13.00
C TYR A 143 13.72 -10.23 -13.75
N SER A 144 13.71 -9.02 -14.30
CA SER A 144 14.86 -8.43 -15.00
C SER A 144 15.79 -7.68 -14.03
N ASP A 145 16.97 -7.31 -14.52
CA ASP A 145 17.92 -6.49 -13.75
C ASP A 145 17.51 -5.00 -13.67
N LYS A 146 16.59 -4.57 -14.54
CA LYS A 146 15.99 -3.23 -14.50
C LYS A 146 14.46 -3.35 -14.64
N PRO A 147 13.75 -3.65 -13.53
CA PRO A 147 12.31 -3.81 -13.55
C PRO A 147 11.57 -2.50 -13.88
N LEU A 148 10.40 -2.61 -14.49
CA LEU A 148 9.51 -1.48 -14.68
C LEU A 148 8.91 -1.07 -13.33
N ILE A 149 9.11 0.17 -12.94
CA ILE A 149 8.59 0.72 -11.69
C ILE A 149 7.30 1.50 -11.98
N MET A 150 6.35 1.43 -11.05
CA MET A 150 5.09 2.15 -11.06
C MET A 150 5.08 3.24 -9.99
N ALA A 151 4.26 4.27 -10.21
CA ALA A 151 3.94 5.28 -9.22
C ALA A 151 2.45 5.66 -9.28
N ALA A 152 1.94 6.25 -8.19
CA ALA A 152 0.60 6.85 -8.12
C ALA A 152 0.71 8.35 -7.85
N ALA A 153 0.03 9.16 -8.63
CA ALA A 153 0.09 10.62 -8.55
C ALA A 153 -1.29 11.20 -8.22
N VAL A 154 -1.48 11.59 -6.96
CA VAL A 154 -2.72 12.19 -6.44
C VAL A 154 -2.45 13.63 -6.00
N THR A 155 -1.53 13.81 -5.06
CA THR A 155 -1.21 15.06 -4.36
C THR A 155 -0.75 16.16 -5.31
N GLU A 156 -1.21 17.39 -5.06
CA GLU A 156 -0.81 18.62 -5.73
C GLU A 156 -0.20 19.63 -4.72
N PRO A 157 0.48 20.69 -5.16
CA PRO A 157 1.13 21.64 -4.23
C PRO A 157 0.19 22.27 -3.19
N ALA A 158 -1.10 22.45 -3.52
CA ALA A 158 -2.10 23.06 -2.66
C ALA A 158 -3.25 22.10 -2.27
N ALA A 159 -3.12 20.80 -2.58
CA ALA A 159 -4.15 19.81 -2.33
C ALA A 159 -3.50 18.45 -2.00
N GLY A 160 -3.60 18.03 -0.76
CA GLY A 160 -3.02 16.77 -0.25
C GLY A 160 -4.06 15.95 0.48
N THR A 161 -4.13 16.09 1.79
CA THR A 161 -5.07 15.35 2.67
C THR A 161 -6.54 15.54 2.27
N ASP A 162 -6.90 16.71 1.75
CA ASP A 162 -8.25 17.06 1.29
C ASP A 162 -8.71 16.26 0.08
N VAL A 163 -7.81 15.83 -0.80
CA VAL A 163 -8.19 14.98 -1.95
C VAL A 163 -8.41 13.50 -1.57
N GLU A 164 -8.05 13.13 -0.36
CA GLU A 164 -8.21 11.78 0.16
C GLU A 164 -9.51 11.60 0.97
N HIS A 165 -10.28 12.67 1.19
CA HIS A 165 -11.54 12.66 1.94
C HIS A 165 -12.72 13.00 1.03
N HIS A 166 -13.79 12.18 1.08
CA HIS A 166 -14.93 12.25 0.15
C HIS A 166 -15.68 13.60 0.17
N GLU A 167 -15.74 14.30 1.32
CA GLU A 167 -16.36 15.63 1.39
C GLU A 167 -15.36 16.75 1.09
N TRP A 168 -14.13 16.66 1.61
CA TRP A 168 -13.16 17.76 1.49
C TRP A 168 -12.64 17.93 0.06
N VAL A 169 -12.64 16.85 -0.75
CA VAL A 169 -12.28 16.93 -2.17
C VAL A 169 -13.16 17.90 -2.95
N ARG A 170 -14.39 18.18 -2.50
CA ARG A 170 -15.32 19.14 -3.15
C ARG A 170 -14.79 20.56 -3.16
N THR A 171 -13.94 20.90 -2.18
CA THR A 171 -13.34 22.23 -2.00
C THR A 171 -11.82 22.23 -2.16
N ALA A 172 -11.23 21.11 -2.55
CA ALA A 172 -9.80 20.98 -2.77
C ALA A 172 -9.31 21.92 -3.89
N ARG A 173 -8.16 22.53 -3.67
CA ARG A 173 -7.56 23.51 -4.63
C ARG A 173 -6.71 22.77 -5.67
N LEU A 174 -7.36 22.06 -6.57
CA LEU A 174 -6.70 21.37 -7.67
C LEU A 174 -6.38 22.32 -8.81
N VAL A 175 -5.24 22.10 -9.46
CA VAL A 175 -4.79 22.82 -10.65
C VAL A 175 -4.56 21.88 -11.83
N SER A 176 -4.40 20.58 -11.59
CA SER A 176 -4.26 19.61 -12.66
C SER A 176 -5.63 19.14 -13.16
N TYR A 177 -5.76 19.01 -14.47
CA TYR A 177 -6.99 18.57 -15.11
C TYR A 177 -6.72 17.76 -16.39
N ALA A 178 -7.72 17.01 -16.82
CA ALA A 178 -7.72 16.30 -18.09
C ALA A 178 -8.77 16.91 -19.03
N LYS A 179 -8.38 17.23 -20.25
CA LYS A 179 -9.28 17.72 -21.29
C LYS A 179 -9.52 16.65 -22.34
N LYS A 180 -10.80 16.31 -22.59
CA LYS A 180 -11.16 15.36 -23.66
C LYS A 180 -10.76 15.89 -25.02
N VAL A 181 -10.13 15.01 -25.81
CA VAL A 181 -9.73 15.25 -27.20
C VAL A 181 -10.06 14.02 -28.05
N PRO A 182 -10.02 14.08 -29.38
CA PRO A 182 -10.22 12.90 -30.22
C PRO A 182 -9.22 11.78 -29.88
N GLY A 183 -9.75 10.59 -29.51
CA GLY A 183 -8.96 9.39 -29.21
C GLY A 183 -8.36 9.32 -27.80
N GLY A 184 -8.64 10.31 -26.93
CA GLY A 184 -8.08 10.29 -25.56
C GLY A 184 -8.30 11.58 -24.79
N TYR A 185 -7.33 11.89 -23.96
CA TYR A 185 -7.28 13.09 -23.12
C TYR A 185 -5.91 13.76 -23.21
N LYS A 186 -5.87 15.06 -22.98
CA LYS A 186 -4.66 15.81 -22.69
C LYS A 186 -4.65 16.20 -21.21
N ILE A 187 -3.56 15.87 -20.51
CA ILE A 187 -3.34 16.22 -19.10
C ILE A 187 -2.47 17.47 -19.03
N THR A 188 -2.92 18.44 -18.23
CA THR A 188 -2.16 19.65 -17.90
C THR A 188 -2.16 19.85 -16.39
N GLY A 189 -1.00 20.21 -15.82
CA GLY A 189 -0.86 20.53 -14.41
C GLY A 189 0.38 19.92 -13.76
N VAL A 190 0.35 19.85 -12.43
CA VAL A 190 1.50 19.42 -11.62
C VAL A 190 1.05 18.45 -10.53
N LYS A 191 1.89 17.47 -10.22
CA LYS A 191 1.70 16.55 -9.08
C LYS A 191 2.94 16.61 -8.20
N HIS A 192 2.78 16.47 -6.87
CA HIS A 192 3.84 16.69 -5.91
C HIS A 192 3.97 15.54 -4.92
N PHE A 193 5.18 15.31 -4.40
CA PHE A 193 5.51 14.23 -3.47
C PHE A 193 5.22 12.82 -4.02
N ILE A 194 5.41 12.60 -5.31
CA ILE A 194 5.10 11.33 -5.96
C ILE A 194 6.25 10.35 -5.74
N SER A 195 6.05 9.40 -4.84
CA SER A 195 7.03 8.32 -4.57
C SER A 195 7.30 7.51 -5.83
N ASN A 196 8.59 7.24 -6.10
CA ASN A 196 9.09 6.63 -7.33
C ASN A 196 8.86 7.46 -8.61
N GLY A 197 8.30 8.67 -8.52
CA GLY A 197 7.90 9.46 -9.69
C GLY A 197 9.03 9.81 -10.66
N ASN A 198 10.29 9.85 -10.18
CA ASN A 198 11.47 10.13 -10.99
C ASN A 198 12.02 8.91 -11.74
N VAL A 199 11.57 7.70 -11.40
CA VAL A 199 12.06 6.44 -11.98
C VAL A 199 10.94 5.56 -12.58
N ALA A 200 9.69 5.90 -12.30
CA ALA A 200 8.55 5.14 -12.78
C ALA A 200 8.46 5.18 -14.30
N ARG A 201 8.25 4.01 -14.93
CA ARG A 201 7.93 3.90 -16.36
C ARG A 201 6.47 4.25 -16.63
N TRP A 202 5.60 3.91 -15.68
CA TRP A 202 4.18 4.17 -15.74
C TRP A 202 3.69 4.82 -14.47
N ILE A 203 2.84 5.84 -14.60
CA ILE A 203 2.25 6.55 -13.46
C ILE A 203 0.74 6.53 -13.59
N THR A 204 0.06 6.03 -12.57
CA THR A 204 -1.39 6.24 -12.45
C THR A 204 -1.63 7.63 -11.88
N VAL A 205 -2.26 8.48 -12.67
CA VAL A 205 -2.56 9.88 -12.32
C VAL A 205 -4.05 10.01 -12.03
N ILE A 206 -4.39 10.65 -10.93
CA ILE A 206 -5.77 10.90 -10.50
C ILE A 206 -6.01 12.40 -10.54
N LEU A 207 -7.00 12.84 -11.32
CA LEU A 207 -7.30 14.25 -11.57
C LEU A 207 -8.73 14.42 -12.14
N PRO A 208 -9.33 15.63 -12.00
CA PRO A 208 -10.65 15.93 -12.56
C PRO A 208 -10.59 16.35 -14.05
N GLU A 209 -11.72 16.28 -14.73
CA GLU A 209 -11.93 17.05 -15.97
C GLU A 209 -12.19 18.53 -15.69
N ASP A 210 -12.90 18.82 -14.59
CA ASP A 210 -13.27 20.19 -14.17
C ASP A 210 -12.82 20.42 -12.72
N VAL A 211 -11.80 21.23 -12.54
CA VAL A 211 -11.26 21.60 -11.22
C VAL A 211 -12.26 22.35 -10.31
N LYS A 212 -13.37 22.86 -10.88
CA LYS A 212 -14.44 23.48 -10.08
C LYS A 212 -15.43 22.46 -9.52
N ARG A 213 -15.43 21.23 -10.04
CA ARG A 213 -16.28 20.13 -9.62
C ARG A 213 -15.44 18.84 -9.45
N PRO A 214 -14.43 18.87 -8.57
CA PRO A 214 -13.47 17.77 -8.50
C PRO A 214 -14.13 16.45 -8.07
N TYR A 215 -15.08 16.46 -7.14
CA TYR A 215 -15.78 15.24 -6.71
C TYR A 215 -16.48 14.53 -7.87
N GLU A 216 -17.22 15.27 -8.69
CA GLU A 216 -18.06 14.75 -9.77
C GLU A 216 -17.28 14.41 -11.04
N THR A 217 -16.04 14.90 -11.19
CA THR A 217 -15.31 14.80 -12.46
C THR A 217 -13.93 14.14 -12.36
N THR A 218 -13.49 13.74 -11.13
CA THR A 218 -12.23 13.04 -10.93
C THR A 218 -12.32 11.59 -11.46
N PHE A 219 -11.24 11.14 -12.07
CA PHE A 219 -11.03 9.77 -12.53
C PHE A 219 -9.53 9.45 -12.59
N ALA A 220 -9.17 8.23 -12.98
CA ALA A 220 -7.78 7.82 -13.05
C ALA A 220 -7.34 7.58 -14.49
N MET A 221 -6.06 7.83 -14.77
CA MET A 221 -5.42 7.56 -16.05
C MET A 221 -4.03 6.97 -15.86
N LEU A 222 -3.63 6.10 -16.77
CA LEU A 222 -2.29 5.57 -16.83
C LEU A 222 -1.44 6.37 -17.83
N VAL A 223 -0.44 7.06 -17.33
CA VAL A 223 0.50 7.90 -18.09
C VAL A 223 1.79 7.14 -18.35
N ASP A 224 2.22 7.16 -19.58
CA ASP A 224 3.56 6.77 -20.03
C ASP A 224 4.52 7.94 -19.78
N THR A 225 5.56 7.73 -18.95
CA THR A 225 6.52 8.80 -18.63
C THR A 225 7.45 9.19 -19.78
N GLU A 226 7.47 8.41 -20.87
CA GLU A 226 8.16 8.77 -22.12
C GLU A 226 7.29 9.61 -23.07
N SER A 227 6.04 9.89 -22.68
CA SER A 227 5.16 10.73 -23.49
C SER A 227 5.67 12.17 -23.60
N PRO A 228 5.58 12.81 -24.76
CA PRO A 228 5.89 14.23 -24.90
C PRO A 228 5.08 15.09 -23.92
N GLY A 229 5.72 16.09 -23.32
CA GLY A 229 5.11 17.01 -22.35
C GLY A 229 5.21 16.53 -20.90
N PHE A 230 5.63 15.29 -20.62
CA PHE A 230 5.92 14.82 -19.26
C PHE A 230 7.33 15.24 -18.84
N SER A 231 7.47 15.71 -17.59
CA SER A 231 8.80 15.98 -17.02
C SER A 231 8.78 15.86 -15.49
N VAL A 232 9.94 15.51 -14.94
CA VAL A 232 10.23 15.57 -13.50
C VAL A 232 10.89 16.92 -13.23
N THR A 233 10.25 17.77 -12.44
CA THR A 233 10.74 19.14 -12.18
C THR A 233 11.63 19.23 -10.94
N LYS A 234 11.43 18.31 -9.98
CA LYS A 234 12.19 18.27 -8.72
C LYS A 234 12.12 16.89 -8.11
N VAL A 235 13.16 16.48 -7.39
CA VAL A 235 13.08 15.36 -6.44
C VAL A 235 13.29 15.94 -5.03
N GLU A 236 12.45 15.50 -4.09
CA GLU A 236 12.37 16.12 -2.76
C GLU A 236 13.48 15.63 -1.84
N HIS A 237 14.13 16.56 -1.16
CA HIS A 237 15.07 16.27 -0.08
C HIS A 237 14.29 15.97 1.22
N LYS A 238 14.04 14.70 1.47
CA LYS A 238 13.17 14.26 2.56
C LYS A 238 13.91 14.12 3.88
N MET A 239 13.19 14.30 4.99
CA MET A 239 13.69 14.06 6.33
C MET A 239 14.02 12.59 6.57
N GLY A 240 13.11 11.68 6.20
CA GLY A 240 13.21 10.23 6.39
C GLY A 240 12.73 9.46 5.16
N GLN A 241 12.84 8.12 5.21
CA GLN A 241 12.49 7.21 4.11
C GLN A 241 13.15 7.63 2.79
N ARG A 242 14.37 8.15 2.87
CA ARG A 242 15.09 8.72 1.73
C ARG A 242 15.35 7.72 0.62
N GLY A 243 15.47 6.42 0.94
CA GLY A 243 15.62 5.34 -0.04
C GLY A 243 14.41 5.12 -0.97
N SER A 244 13.31 5.86 -0.79
CA SER A 244 12.19 5.97 -1.74
C SER A 244 12.12 7.40 -2.22
N PRO A 245 12.67 7.77 -3.38
CA PRO A 245 12.63 9.15 -3.88
C PRO A 245 11.18 9.60 -4.10
N ALA A 246 10.91 10.89 -3.88
CA ALA A 246 9.60 11.50 -4.12
C ALA A 246 9.76 12.72 -5.03
N ALA A 247 9.03 12.76 -6.13
CA ALA A 247 9.20 13.75 -7.19
C ALA A 247 8.02 14.71 -7.33
N ALA A 248 8.31 15.91 -7.82
CA ALA A 248 7.35 16.83 -8.42
C ALA A 248 7.32 16.57 -9.94
N LEU A 249 6.12 16.36 -10.46
CA LEU A 249 5.85 16.01 -11.85
C LEU A 249 5.11 17.15 -12.53
N ASN A 250 5.48 17.41 -13.79
CA ASN A 250 4.77 18.36 -14.65
C ASN A 250 4.20 17.66 -15.87
N PHE A 251 2.99 18.03 -16.22
CA PHE A 251 2.25 17.58 -17.40
C PHE A 251 1.92 18.80 -18.25
N ASP A 252 2.53 18.89 -19.43
CA ASP A 252 2.27 19.94 -20.41
C ASP A 252 1.56 19.30 -21.62
N GLU A 253 0.23 19.31 -21.58
CA GLU A 253 -0.63 18.70 -22.60
C GLU A 253 -0.28 17.22 -22.93
N VAL A 254 0.12 16.44 -21.93
CA VAL A 254 0.48 15.02 -22.11
C VAL A 254 -0.72 14.24 -22.63
N PHE A 255 -0.57 13.62 -23.81
CA PHE A 255 -1.66 12.82 -24.39
C PHE A 255 -1.76 11.43 -23.76
N VAL A 256 -2.98 11.08 -23.32
CA VAL A 256 -3.34 9.77 -22.79
C VAL A 256 -4.43 9.16 -23.66
N PRO A 257 -4.20 8.03 -24.32
CA PRO A 257 -5.20 7.39 -25.18
C PRO A 257 -6.35 6.80 -24.34
N ASP A 258 -7.55 6.70 -24.95
CA ASP A 258 -8.77 6.19 -24.29
C ASP A 258 -8.58 4.82 -23.63
N ARG A 259 -7.73 3.95 -24.20
CA ARG A 259 -7.40 2.64 -23.62
C ARG A 259 -6.63 2.70 -22.29
N HIS A 260 -6.06 3.84 -21.94
CA HIS A 260 -5.34 4.08 -20.67
C HIS A 260 -6.20 4.85 -19.65
N VAL A 261 -7.47 5.08 -19.94
CA VAL A 261 -8.42 5.70 -19.00
C VAL A 261 -9.02 4.63 -18.10
N ILE A 262 -8.92 4.83 -16.79
CA ILE A 262 -9.42 3.94 -15.74
C ILE A 262 -10.69 4.56 -15.16
N GLY A 263 -11.82 3.87 -15.30
CA GLY A 263 -13.12 4.41 -14.88
C GLY A 263 -13.65 5.50 -15.82
N ARG A 264 -14.52 6.35 -15.30
CA ARG A 264 -15.16 7.48 -15.97
C ARG A 264 -14.99 8.73 -15.10
N PRO A 265 -15.17 9.93 -15.62
CA PRO A 265 -15.33 11.12 -14.77
C PRO A 265 -16.40 10.89 -13.69
N GLY A 266 -16.03 11.13 -12.42
CA GLY A 266 -16.83 10.87 -11.23
C GLY A 266 -16.54 9.54 -10.51
N ASP A 267 -15.94 8.57 -11.18
CA ASP A 267 -15.57 7.29 -10.55
C ASP A 267 -14.27 7.39 -9.70
N GLY A 268 -13.51 8.48 -9.82
CA GLY A 268 -12.20 8.63 -9.20
C GLY A 268 -12.25 8.74 -7.69
N THR A 269 -13.18 9.50 -7.14
CA THR A 269 -13.26 9.67 -5.67
C THR A 269 -13.61 8.36 -4.97
N PRO A 270 -14.65 7.60 -5.37
CA PRO A 270 -14.89 6.25 -4.83
C PRO A 270 -13.71 5.31 -5.06
N GLY A 271 -13.05 5.41 -6.22
CA GLY A 271 -11.86 4.64 -6.53
C GLY A 271 -10.69 4.90 -5.58
N ILE A 272 -10.41 6.18 -5.25
CA ILE A 272 -9.39 6.57 -4.26
C ILE A 272 -9.73 5.98 -2.89
N ILE A 273 -10.97 6.09 -2.44
CA ILE A 273 -11.43 5.55 -1.15
C ILE A 273 -11.19 4.03 -1.09
N GLY A 274 -11.53 3.31 -2.15
CA GLY A 274 -11.25 1.88 -2.25
C GLY A 274 -9.77 1.53 -2.20
N VAL A 275 -8.91 2.33 -2.86
CA VAL A 275 -7.46 2.19 -2.81
C VAL A 275 -6.93 2.47 -1.41
N LEU A 276 -7.39 3.54 -0.75
CA LEU A 276 -6.97 3.90 0.62
C LEU A 276 -7.40 2.84 1.64
N ALA A 277 -8.59 2.27 1.50
CA ALA A 277 -9.03 1.17 2.35
C ALA A 277 -8.12 -0.07 2.24
N ALA A 278 -7.49 -0.29 1.07
CA ALA A 278 -6.52 -1.36 0.85
C ALA A 278 -5.09 -1.00 1.30
N SER A 279 -4.66 0.24 1.08
CA SER A 279 -3.27 0.65 1.26
C SER A 279 -2.94 1.07 2.70
N ARG A 280 -3.89 1.63 3.44
CA ARG A 280 -3.67 2.07 4.83
C ARG A 280 -3.27 0.97 5.80
N PRO A 281 -3.82 -0.27 5.76
CA PRO A 281 -3.29 -1.37 6.56
C PRO A 281 -1.83 -1.72 6.20
N VAL A 282 -1.46 -1.56 4.93
CA VAL A 282 -0.08 -1.74 4.46
C VAL A 282 0.85 -0.71 5.10
N VAL A 283 0.41 0.56 5.16
CA VAL A 283 1.17 1.64 5.84
C VAL A 283 1.24 1.40 7.35
N GLY A 284 0.17 0.87 7.97
CA GLY A 284 0.20 0.38 9.35
C GLY A 284 1.27 -0.69 9.57
N GLY A 285 1.38 -1.63 8.62
CA GLY A 285 2.44 -2.65 8.59
C GLY A 285 3.84 -2.04 8.46
N ILE A 286 4.03 -1.02 7.60
CA ILE A 286 5.32 -0.30 7.48
C ILE A 286 5.70 0.35 8.81
N GLY A 287 4.78 1.08 9.46
CA GLY A 287 5.02 1.69 10.77
C GLY A 287 5.39 0.65 11.83
N THR A 288 4.62 -0.42 11.93
CA THR A 288 4.92 -1.55 12.83
C THR A 288 6.31 -2.15 12.55
N GLY A 289 6.69 -2.27 11.28
CA GLY A 289 8.00 -2.77 10.87
C GLY A 289 9.14 -1.86 11.27
N ILE A 290 8.99 -0.53 11.13
CA ILE A 290 9.99 0.46 11.58
C ILE A 290 10.17 0.36 13.10
N ALA A 291 9.07 0.31 13.88
CA ALA A 291 9.09 0.13 15.32
C ALA A 291 9.83 -1.15 15.71
N ARG A 292 9.45 -2.28 15.12
CA ARG A 292 10.08 -3.58 15.34
C ARG A 292 11.57 -3.57 14.99
N GLY A 293 11.93 -2.96 13.87
CA GLY A 293 13.32 -2.85 13.44
C GLY A 293 14.19 -2.07 14.43
N ALA A 294 13.68 -0.99 15.01
CA ALA A 294 14.37 -0.25 16.07
C ALA A 294 14.49 -1.06 17.36
N TYR A 295 13.40 -1.72 17.77
CA TYR A 295 13.37 -2.60 18.93
C TYR A 295 14.39 -3.76 18.81
N GLU A 296 14.43 -4.45 17.66
CA GLU A 296 15.35 -5.55 17.42
C GLU A 296 16.82 -5.08 17.50
N ARG A 297 17.14 -3.91 16.92
CA ARG A 297 18.50 -3.32 16.99
C ARG A 297 18.91 -2.97 18.42
N LEU A 298 18.00 -2.32 19.16
CA LEU A 298 18.23 -2.00 20.56
C LEU A 298 18.46 -3.27 21.40
N LEU A 299 17.62 -4.28 21.22
CA LEU A 299 17.71 -5.54 21.97
C LEU A 299 18.97 -6.32 21.63
N GLU A 300 19.40 -6.34 20.36
CA GLU A 300 20.68 -6.94 19.93
C GLU A 300 21.86 -6.23 20.61
N TRP A 301 21.86 -4.90 20.65
CA TRP A 301 22.90 -4.11 21.32
C TRP A 301 22.92 -4.33 22.83
N LEU A 302 21.76 -4.32 23.50
CA LEU A 302 21.64 -4.56 24.95
C LEU A 302 22.12 -5.96 25.38
N LYS A 303 22.04 -6.95 24.48
CA LYS A 303 22.49 -8.33 24.70
C LYS A 303 23.93 -8.57 24.24
N GLY A 304 24.54 -7.61 23.58
CA GLY A 304 25.89 -7.67 23.08
C GLY A 304 26.96 -7.34 24.13
N ASP A 305 28.20 -7.28 23.70
CA ASP A 305 29.36 -7.04 24.56
C ASP A 305 29.76 -5.54 24.62
N ASP A 306 28.94 -4.64 24.12
CA ASP A 306 29.23 -3.19 24.15
C ASP A 306 29.28 -2.69 25.59
N PRO A 307 30.38 -2.04 26.01
CA PRO A 307 30.56 -1.52 27.37
C PRO A 307 29.42 -0.54 27.78
N ALA A 308 28.90 0.24 26.84
CA ALA A 308 27.82 1.19 27.10
C ALA A 308 26.46 0.50 27.33
N ALA A 309 26.27 -0.73 26.84
CA ALA A 309 25.06 -1.53 27.08
C ALA A 309 25.13 -2.30 28.42
N ARG A 310 26.33 -2.42 29.02
CA ARG A 310 26.54 -3.29 30.18
C ARG A 310 25.65 -2.93 31.36
N GLY A 311 24.90 -3.89 31.86
CA GLY A 311 24.00 -3.74 33.02
C GLY A 311 22.72 -2.94 32.74
N LEU A 312 22.50 -2.42 31.50
CA LEU A 312 21.25 -1.72 31.18
C LEU A 312 20.07 -2.68 31.15
N LEU A 313 20.23 -3.87 30.61
CA LEU A 313 19.15 -4.87 30.54
C LEU A 313 18.67 -5.37 31.91
N GLU A 314 19.51 -5.23 32.94
CA GLU A 314 19.21 -5.61 34.33
C GLU A 314 18.44 -4.52 35.07
N ARG A 315 18.38 -3.30 34.51
CA ARG A 315 17.66 -2.18 35.11
C ARG A 315 16.15 -2.33 34.91
N GLN A 316 15.37 -2.27 35.96
CA GLN A 316 13.92 -2.42 35.91
C GLN A 316 13.25 -1.43 34.96
N GLN A 317 13.71 -0.18 34.90
CA GLN A 317 13.16 0.83 33.97
C GLN A 317 13.34 0.41 32.51
N VAL A 318 14.49 -0.16 32.16
CA VAL A 318 14.76 -0.65 30.80
C VAL A 318 13.88 -1.86 30.49
N GLN A 319 13.71 -2.78 31.45
CA GLN A 319 12.84 -3.94 31.28
C GLN A 319 11.38 -3.54 31.06
N LEU A 320 10.87 -2.58 31.85
CA LEU A 320 9.51 -2.05 31.68
C LEU A 320 9.33 -1.37 30.32
N ALA A 321 10.31 -0.53 29.90
CA ALA A 321 10.27 0.12 28.60
C ALA A 321 10.30 -0.88 27.43
N LEU A 322 11.15 -1.91 27.50
CA LEU A 322 11.20 -2.98 26.49
C LEU A 322 9.89 -3.77 26.43
N ALA A 323 9.26 -4.03 27.57
CA ALA A 323 7.95 -4.69 27.63
C ALA A 323 6.87 -3.82 26.99
N GLN A 324 6.84 -2.52 27.28
CA GLN A 324 5.92 -1.56 26.67
C GLN A 324 6.12 -1.47 25.15
N MET A 325 7.36 -1.34 24.68
CA MET A 325 7.67 -1.32 23.25
C MET A 325 7.17 -2.59 22.53
N TRP A 326 7.35 -3.74 23.17
CA TRP A 326 6.86 -5.02 22.64
C TRP A 326 5.34 -5.06 22.55
N GLU A 327 4.65 -4.62 23.62
CA GLU A 327 3.19 -4.54 23.68
C GLU A 327 2.65 -3.64 22.55
N ASP A 328 3.22 -2.44 22.40
CA ASP A 328 2.79 -1.48 21.38
C ASP A 328 2.99 -2.02 19.95
N ILE A 329 4.13 -2.67 19.67
CA ILE A 329 4.39 -3.34 18.39
C ILE A 329 3.35 -4.45 18.15
N HIS A 330 3.03 -5.23 19.18
CA HIS A 330 2.09 -6.33 19.08
C HIS A 330 0.67 -5.83 18.80
N LEU A 331 0.19 -4.84 19.55
CA LEU A 331 -1.14 -4.23 19.35
C LEU A 331 -1.25 -3.55 17.98
N SER A 332 -0.22 -2.84 17.55
CA SER A 332 -0.17 -2.25 16.21
C SER A 332 -0.30 -3.31 15.12
N ARG A 333 0.40 -4.44 15.27
CA ARG A 333 0.32 -5.57 14.33
C ARG A 333 -1.08 -6.17 14.30
N GLN A 334 -1.72 -6.38 15.44
CA GLN A 334 -3.10 -6.89 15.48
C GLN A 334 -4.04 -5.95 14.73
N ALA A 335 -3.90 -4.64 14.90
CA ALA A 335 -4.75 -3.65 14.23
C ALA A 335 -4.65 -3.74 12.69
N TYR A 336 -3.44 -3.77 12.12
CA TYR A 336 -3.32 -3.87 10.67
C TYR A 336 -3.66 -5.26 10.12
N VAL A 337 -3.39 -6.34 10.85
CA VAL A 337 -3.75 -7.70 10.43
C VAL A 337 -5.28 -7.86 10.39
N ASP A 338 -5.98 -7.38 11.41
CA ASP A 338 -7.45 -7.41 11.45
C ASP A 338 -8.03 -6.58 10.30
N SER A 339 -7.57 -5.35 10.12
CA SER A 339 -8.02 -4.45 9.05
C SER A 339 -7.75 -5.01 7.65
N ALA A 340 -6.54 -5.49 7.39
CA ALA A 340 -6.18 -6.08 6.10
C ALA A 340 -6.98 -7.36 5.81
N THR A 341 -7.25 -8.17 6.83
CA THR A 341 -8.06 -9.39 6.71
C THR A 341 -9.50 -9.03 6.39
N ILE A 342 -10.08 -8.04 7.06
CA ILE A 342 -11.44 -7.54 6.78
C ILE A 342 -11.52 -7.06 5.33
N PHE A 343 -10.57 -6.22 4.90
CA PHE A 343 -10.53 -5.76 3.50
C PHE A 343 -10.52 -6.92 2.51
N ASP A 344 -9.61 -7.89 2.68
CA ASP A 344 -9.47 -9.03 1.77
C ASP A 344 -10.71 -9.93 1.73
N VAL A 345 -11.50 -9.97 2.80
CA VAL A 345 -12.63 -10.87 2.97
C VAL A 345 -13.94 -10.22 2.56
N VAL A 346 -14.17 -9.01 3.02
CA VAL A 346 -15.49 -8.37 3.00
C VAL A 346 -15.62 -7.46 1.80
N SER A 347 -14.55 -6.75 1.42
CA SER A 347 -14.56 -5.77 0.35
C SER A 347 -14.18 -6.39 -1.00
N PHE A 348 -12.94 -6.34 -1.35
CA PHE A 348 -12.45 -6.77 -2.66
C PHE A 348 -12.47 -8.30 -2.84
N GLY A 349 -12.33 -9.06 -1.75
CA GLY A 349 -12.43 -10.51 -1.77
C GLY A 349 -13.78 -11.02 -2.23
N LYS A 350 -14.88 -10.33 -1.93
CA LYS A 350 -16.22 -10.66 -2.47
C LYS A 350 -16.28 -10.49 -3.99
N LEU A 351 -15.71 -9.39 -4.51
CA LEU A 351 -15.67 -9.15 -5.96
C LEU A 351 -14.89 -10.25 -6.69
N LEU A 352 -13.69 -10.58 -6.21
CA LEU A 352 -12.87 -11.65 -6.78
C LEU A 352 -13.48 -13.05 -6.58
N ALA A 353 -14.30 -13.23 -5.56
CA ALA A 353 -15.02 -14.48 -5.32
C ALA A 353 -16.27 -14.66 -6.22
N ASN A 354 -16.74 -13.57 -6.87
CA ASN A 354 -17.90 -13.60 -7.75
C ASN A 354 -17.70 -14.61 -8.89
N PRO A 355 -18.67 -15.55 -9.13
CA PRO A 355 -18.54 -16.55 -10.18
C PRO A 355 -18.34 -15.96 -11.58
N ALA A 356 -18.99 -14.82 -11.90
CA ALA A 356 -18.83 -14.17 -13.21
C ALA A 356 -17.40 -13.59 -13.37
N VAL A 357 -16.84 -12.94 -12.34
CA VAL A 357 -15.47 -12.44 -12.35
C VAL A 357 -14.46 -13.59 -12.47
N LYS A 358 -14.67 -14.68 -11.72
CA LYS A 358 -13.83 -15.89 -11.80
C LYS A 358 -13.91 -16.57 -13.17
N PHE A 359 -15.11 -16.66 -13.74
CA PHE A 359 -15.29 -17.21 -15.09
C PHE A 359 -14.57 -16.36 -16.12
N PHE A 360 -14.77 -15.03 -16.07
CA PHE A 360 -14.13 -14.11 -16.99
C PHE A 360 -12.61 -14.13 -16.87
N ALA A 361 -12.08 -14.17 -15.66
CA ALA A 361 -10.64 -14.28 -15.39
C ALA A 361 -9.99 -15.56 -15.95
N LYS A 362 -10.78 -16.64 -16.09
CA LYS A 362 -10.32 -17.93 -16.65
C LYS A 362 -10.36 -18.01 -18.17
N LEU A 363 -11.01 -17.05 -18.84
CA LEU A 363 -11.03 -17.03 -20.31
C LEU A 363 -9.60 -16.83 -20.85
N PRO A 364 -9.27 -17.41 -22.02
CA PRO A 364 -8.00 -17.14 -22.68
C PRO A 364 -7.79 -15.64 -22.91
N ALA A 365 -6.54 -15.16 -22.80
CA ALA A 365 -6.21 -13.76 -22.97
C ALA A 365 -6.71 -13.22 -24.33
N VAL A 366 -6.58 -14.01 -25.40
CA VAL A 366 -7.08 -13.67 -26.74
C VAL A 366 -8.58 -13.38 -26.76
N THR A 367 -9.37 -14.05 -25.91
CA THR A 367 -10.82 -13.82 -25.81
C THR A 367 -11.10 -12.56 -25.00
N ARG A 368 -10.35 -12.33 -23.91
CA ARG A 368 -10.50 -11.16 -23.04
C ARG A 368 -10.06 -9.85 -23.71
N THR A 369 -9.07 -9.92 -24.60
CA THR A 369 -8.44 -8.76 -25.24
C THR A 369 -8.82 -8.59 -26.71
N ASN A 370 -9.73 -9.43 -27.26
CA ASN A 370 -10.20 -9.23 -28.63
C ASN A 370 -10.89 -7.86 -28.77
N ALA A 371 -10.88 -7.32 -29.99
CA ALA A 371 -11.35 -5.97 -30.26
C ALA A 371 -12.81 -5.72 -29.80
N LEU A 372 -13.68 -6.73 -29.90
CA LEU A 372 -15.08 -6.61 -29.47
C LEU A 372 -15.21 -6.57 -27.95
N THR A 373 -14.52 -7.51 -27.24
CA THR A 373 -14.51 -7.54 -25.78
C THR A 373 -13.88 -6.28 -25.20
N ALA A 374 -12.73 -5.85 -25.76
CA ALA A 374 -12.06 -4.63 -25.35
C ALA A 374 -12.95 -3.39 -25.59
N LYS A 375 -13.62 -3.31 -26.74
CA LYS A 375 -14.56 -2.21 -27.06
C LYS A 375 -15.74 -2.21 -26.09
N THR A 376 -16.28 -3.38 -25.74
CA THR A 376 -17.43 -3.49 -24.81
C THR A 376 -17.02 -3.11 -23.39
N LEU A 377 -15.92 -3.65 -22.90
CA LEU A 377 -15.45 -3.38 -21.52
C LEU A 377 -14.96 -1.94 -21.33
N ASN A 378 -14.34 -1.36 -22.35
CA ASN A 378 -13.91 0.05 -22.34
C ASN A 378 -15.01 1.04 -22.68
N SER A 379 -16.19 0.57 -23.10
CA SER A 379 -17.35 1.42 -23.29
C SER A 379 -17.90 1.91 -21.93
N ASP A 380 -18.62 3.03 -21.94
CA ASP A 380 -19.29 3.54 -20.73
C ASP A 380 -20.25 2.51 -20.11
N PHE A 381 -20.86 1.66 -20.94
CA PHE A 381 -21.70 0.56 -20.48
C PHE A 381 -20.87 -0.49 -19.71
N GLY A 382 -19.75 -0.95 -20.28
CA GLY A 382 -18.90 -1.98 -19.65
C GLY A 382 -18.26 -1.50 -18.34
N LYS A 383 -17.71 -0.27 -18.35
CA LYS A 383 -17.17 0.38 -17.15
C LYS A 383 -18.25 0.57 -16.08
N GLY A 384 -19.44 1.06 -16.48
CA GLY A 384 -20.57 1.21 -15.55
C GLY A 384 -21.11 -0.11 -15.01
N ALA A 385 -21.07 -1.20 -15.78
CA ALA A 385 -21.50 -2.51 -15.30
C ALA A 385 -20.53 -3.06 -14.25
N LEU A 386 -19.22 -2.86 -14.41
CA LEU A 386 -18.21 -3.27 -13.42
C LEU A 386 -18.39 -2.50 -12.11
N ILE A 387 -18.57 -1.19 -12.18
CA ILE A 387 -18.79 -0.33 -11.00
C ILE A 387 -20.09 -0.74 -10.28
N ARG A 388 -21.20 -0.91 -11.00
CA ARG A 388 -22.45 -1.39 -10.40
C ARG A 388 -22.29 -2.77 -9.73
N LEU A 389 -21.50 -3.65 -10.31
CA LEU A 389 -21.21 -4.95 -9.69
C LEU A 389 -20.44 -4.77 -8.37
N MET A 390 -19.53 -3.81 -8.32
CA MET A 390 -18.79 -3.46 -7.09
C MET A 390 -19.74 -2.86 -6.04
N ASP A 391 -20.54 -1.88 -6.41
CA ASP A 391 -21.51 -1.21 -5.52
C ASP A 391 -22.52 -2.21 -4.94
N MET A 392 -23.07 -3.11 -5.77
CA MET A 392 -24.00 -4.16 -5.31
C MET A 392 -23.37 -5.18 -4.35
N GLN A 393 -22.05 -5.37 -4.42
CA GLN A 393 -21.39 -6.38 -3.61
C GLN A 393 -20.74 -5.83 -2.35
N ILE A 394 -20.27 -4.60 -2.38
CA ILE A 394 -19.55 -3.98 -1.28
C ILE A 394 -20.47 -3.06 -0.49
N GLY A 395 -21.24 -2.20 -1.17
CA GLY A 395 -22.08 -1.16 -0.55
C GLY A 395 -21.29 -0.04 0.11
N ASP A 396 -21.82 1.18 0.09
CA ASP A 396 -21.12 2.36 0.60
C ASP A 396 -20.80 2.26 2.10
N GLU A 397 -21.74 1.71 2.89
CA GLU A 397 -21.57 1.58 4.33
C GLU A 397 -20.44 0.63 4.70
N LEU A 398 -20.37 -0.54 4.05
CA LEU A 398 -19.32 -1.52 4.30
C LEU A 398 -17.95 -1.02 3.85
N LEU A 399 -17.90 -0.26 2.75
CA LEU A 399 -16.67 0.38 2.30
C LEU A 399 -16.20 1.45 3.30
N SER A 400 -17.12 2.26 3.82
CA SER A 400 -16.84 3.28 4.85
C SER A 400 -16.28 2.65 6.12
N GLN A 401 -16.89 1.57 6.62
CA GLN A 401 -16.42 0.85 7.79
C GLN A 401 -15.03 0.22 7.58
N THR A 402 -14.82 -0.38 6.41
CA THR A 402 -13.50 -0.94 6.03
C THR A 402 -12.45 0.17 5.99
N LEU A 403 -12.79 1.34 5.46
CA LEU A 403 -11.94 2.52 5.44
C LEU A 403 -11.61 2.99 6.89
N GLY A 404 -12.62 3.07 7.76
CA GLY A 404 -12.42 3.45 9.17
C GLY A 404 -11.45 2.51 9.90
N MET A 405 -11.60 1.20 9.75
CA MET A 405 -10.68 0.20 10.31
C MET A 405 -9.27 0.34 9.73
N SER A 406 -9.18 0.60 8.43
CA SER A 406 -7.91 0.81 7.72
C SER A 406 -7.21 2.08 8.21
N SER A 407 -7.95 3.16 8.38
CA SER A 407 -7.48 4.45 8.90
C SER A 407 -6.98 4.34 10.34
N MET A 408 -7.72 3.63 11.21
CA MET A 408 -7.30 3.34 12.57
C MET A 408 -5.98 2.55 12.60
N SER A 409 -5.84 1.53 11.78
CA SER A 409 -4.64 0.69 11.74
C SER A 409 -3.41 1.48 11.25
N LYS A 410 -3.59 2.37 10.26
CA LYS A 410 -2.53 3.26 9.75
C LYS A 410 -2.08 4.25 10.82
N ALA A 411 -3.01 4.94 11.47
CA ALA A 411 -2.71 5.92 12.53
C ALA A 411 -1.98 5.24 13.69
N ARG A 412 -2.47 4.08 14.16
CA ARG A 412 -1.82 3.31 15.23
C ARG A 412 -0.41 2.87 14.85
N GLY A 413 -0.22 2.31 13.66
CA GLY A 413 1.10 1.86 13.20
C GLY A 413 2.12 2.98 13.11
N ALA A 414 1.70 4.14 12.56
CA ALA A 414 2.58 5.30 12.43
C ALA A 414 2.96 5.92 13.79
N ASP A 415 2.03 5.98 14.76
CA ASP A 415 2.32 6.50 16.09
C ASP A 415 3.21 5.55 16.88
N THR A 416 2.90 4.24 16.85
CA THR A 416 3.76 3.21 17.45
C THR A 416 5.19 3.31 16.93
N ALA A 417 5.37 3.58 15.63
CA ALA A 417 6.72 3.75 15.07
C ALA A 417 7.48 4.92 15.71
N VAL A 418 6.84 6.06 15.87
CA VAL A 418 7.46 7.26 16.48
C VAL A 418 7.74 7.01 17.97
N GLU A 419 6.77 6.48 18.72
CA GLU A 419 6.89 6.19 20.16
C GLU A 419 8.03 5.19 20.44
N VAL A 420 8.02 4.05 19.77
CA VAL A 420 9.02 2.98 19.97
C VAL A 420 10.42 3.42 19.56
N THR A 421 10.56 4.13 18.44
CA THR A 421 11.88 4.63 18.02
C THR A 421 12.41 5.72 18.93
N GLY A 422 11.53 6.56 19.50
CA GLY A 422 11.88 7.55 20.53
C GLY A 422 12.39 6.86 21.79
N MET A 423 11.64 5.90 22.34
CA MET A 423 12.05 5.12 23.51
C MET A 423 13.36 4.38 23.27
N ALA A 424 13.57 3.84 22.07
CA ALA A 424 14.83 3.17 21.72
C ALA A 424 16.03 4.13 21.77
N LEU A 425 15.87 5.35 21.27
CA LEU A 425 16.89 6.39 21.35
C LEU A 425 17.19 6.83 22.78
N GLU A 426 16.16 6.94 23.64
CA GLU A 426 16.30 7.29 25.05
C GLU A 426 17.08 6.21 25.82
N ILE A 427 16.73 4.93 25.62
CA ILE A 427 17.42 3.81 26.28
C ILE A 427 18.87 3.71 25.81
N ALA A 428 19.11 3.83 24.50
CA ALA A 428 20.47 3.73 23.92
C ALA A 428 21.38 4.89 24.35
N GLY A 429 20.80 6.07 24.59
CA GLY A 429 21.56 7.27 24.98
C GLY A 429 22.46 7.82 23.89
N LEU A 430 23.47 8.60 24.30
CA LEU A 430 24.41 9.24 23.38
C LEU A 430 25.62 8.35 23.04
N ASP A 431 25.99 7.45 23.92
CA ASP A 431 27.26 6.70 23.86
C ASP A 431 27.11 5.32 23.19
N CYS A 432 26.00 5.05 22.52
CA CYS A 432 25.71 3.77 21.86
C CYS A 432 26.41 3.57 20.49
N GLY A 433 27.39 4.40 20.17
CA GLY A 433 28.21 4.26 18.98
C GLY A 433 27.40 4.20 17.66
N PRO A 434 27.68 3.21 16.78
CA PRO A 434 27.00 3.09 15.48
C PRO A 434 25.48 2.89 15.58
N LEU A 435 24.98 2.29 16.65
CA LEU A 435 23.56 2.05 16.88
C LEU A 435 22.75 3.35 16.84
N ARG A 436 23.32 4.46 17.34
CA ARG A 436 22.64 5.75 17.36
C ARG A 436 22.21 6.20 15.96
N ALA A 437 23.08 6.08 14.97
CA ALA A 437 22.76 6.45 13.59
C ALA A 437 21.64 5.58 13.00
N GLU A 438 21.61 4.29 13.33
CA GLU A 438 20.55 3.37 12.90
C GLU A 438 19.21 3.72 13.53
N LEU A 439 19.17 3.99 14.85
CA LEU A 439 17.96 4.36 15.57
C LEU A 439 17.45 5.73 15.18
N GLU A 440 18.35 6.71 14.97
CA GLU A 440 18.01 8.05 14.48
C GLU A 440 17.36 8.00 13.10
N LYS A 441 17.93 7.20 12.18
CA LYS A 441 17.32 6.95 10.88
C LYS A 441 15.93 6.31 11.03
N CYS A 442 15.76 5.31 11.88
CA CYS A 442 14.46 4.70 12.13
C CYS A 442 13.44 5.74 12.63
N HIS A 443 13.84 6.67 13.50
CA HIS A 443 12.96 7.72 14.02
C HIS A 443 12.56 8.73 12.94
N ARG A 444 13.48 9.15 12.07
CA ARG A 444 13.14 10.01 10.92
C ARG A 444 12.21 9.29 9.94
N ASP A 445 12.45 8.01 9.68
CA ASP A 445 11.57 7.19 8.83
C ASP A 445 10.17 7.07 9.44
N ALA A 446 10.08 6.87 10.77
CA ALA A 446 8.83 6.77 11.52
C ALA A 446 7.99 8.05 11.42
N LYS A 447 8.64 9.22 11.58
CA LYS A 447 7.95 10.51 11.55
C LYS A 447 7.25 10.76 10.21
N LEU A 448 7.87 10.36 9.11
CA LEU A 448 7.28 10.51 7.79
C LEU A 448 6.01 9.65 7.61
N ASN A 449 5.96 8.48 8.28
CA ASN A 449 4.81 7.57 8.21
C ASN A 449 3.50 8.19 8.76
N GLN A 450 3.58 9.23 9.60
CA GLN A 450 2.41 9.95 10.11
C GLN A 450 1.77 10.90 9.07
N ILE A 451 2.41 11.13 7.90
CA ILE A 451 2.05 12.19 6.98
C ILE A 451 1.32 11.66 5.74
N TYR A 452 1.90 10.70 5.03
CA TYR A 452 1.34 10.18 3.77
C TYR A 452 0.20 9.18 3.98
N GLU A 453 -0.58 8.88 2.92
CA GLU A 453 -1.82 8.09 2.96
C GLU A 453 -2.86 8.71 3.91
N GLY A 454 -2.94 10.05 3.84
CA GLY A 454 -3.63 10.88 4.81
C GLY A 454 -2.85 11.07 6.11
N THR A 455 -2.86 12.28 6.64
CA THR A 455 -2.27 12.53 7.96
C THR A 455 -2.95 11.67 9.03
N ASN A 456 -2.25 11.40 10.15
CA ASN A 456 -2.87 10.66 11.24
C ASN A 456 -4.12 11.35 11.81
N GLN A 457 -4.21 12.68 11.71
CA GLN A 457 -5.40 13.45 12.08
C GLN A 457 -6.59 13.10 11.17
N LEU A 458 -6.39 13.12 9.82
CA LEU A 458 -7.43 12.70 8.89
C LEU A 458 -7.87 11.27 9.17
N ASN A 459 -6.91 10.35 9.30
CA ASN A 459 -7.21 8.94 9.56
C ASN A 459 -8.04 8.73 10.84
N ARG A 460 -7.83 9.57 11.89
CA ARG A 460 -8.66 9.52 13.11
C ARG A 460 -10.06 10.08 12.90
N LEU A 461 -10.20 11.14 12.08
CA LEU A 461 -11.51 11.68 11.74
C LEU A 461 -12.33 10.67 10.93
N GLU A 462 -11.75 10.05 9.92
CA GLU A 462 -12.41 9.01 9.14
C GLU A 462 -12.77 7.76 9.99
N ALA A 463 -11.90 7.38 10.91
CA ALA A 463 -12.21 6.31 11.85
C ALA A 463 -13.36 6.70 12.78
N PHE A 464 -13.41 7.95 13.25
CA PHE A 464 -14.52 8.48 14.06
C PHE A 464 -15.83 8.46 13.26
N ASP A 465 -15.83 9.00 12.04
CA ASP A 465 -17.03 9.09 11.21
C ASP A 465 -17.59 7.70 10.87
N ALA A 466 -16.71 6.77 10.51
CA ALA A 466 -17.10 5.44 10.08
C ALA A 466 -17.44 4.47 11.24
N LEU A 467 -16.77 4.57 12.39
CA LEU A 467 -16.86 3.56 13.44
C LEU A 467 -17.54 4.06 14.72
N VAL A 468 -17.59 5.38 14.93
CA VAL A 468 -18.12 5.97 16.17
C VAL A 468 -19.40 6.78 15.93
N ALA A 469 -19.44 7.63 14.91
CA ALA A 469 -20.59 8.48 14.62
C ALA A 469 -21.75 7.71 13.94
N GLY A 470 -21.44 6.62 13.22
CA GLY A 470 -22.44 5.75 12.57
C GLY A 470 -22.76 4.48 13.37
N ASN A 471 -23.86 3.77 13.01
CA ASN A 471 -24.24 2.46 13.61
C ASN A 471 -23.38 1.30 13.06
N SER A 472 -22.12 1.52 12.84
CA SER A 472 -21.26 0.73 11.96
C SER A 472 -20.79 -0.60 12.56
N ALA A 473 -20.68 -0.73 13.87
CA ALA A 473 -20.17 -1.97 14.49
C ALA A 473 -21.12 -3.16 14.30
N GLU A 474 -22.44 -2.94 14.30
CA GLU A 474 -23.44 -3.99 14.07
C GLU A 474 -23.46 -4.45 12.62
N VAL A 475 -23.34 -3.53 11.67
CA VAL A 475 -23.35 -3.85 10.22
C VAL A 475 -22.10 -4.62 9.81
N LEU A 476 -20.93 -4.30 10.37
CA LEU A 476 -19.71 -5.05 10.12
C LEU A 476 -19.79 -6.47 10.73
N ALA A 477 -20.31 -6.60 11.94
CA ALA A 477 -20.54 -7.88 12.58
C ALA A 477 -21.53 -8.74 11.79
N ASP A 478 -22.62 -8.17 11.32
CA ASP A 478 -23.63 -8.84 10.48
C ASP A 478 -23.05 -9.27 9.12
N ALA A 479 -22.26 -8.43 8.46
CA ALA A 479 -21.62 -8.79 7.19
C ALA A 479 -20.61 -9.94 7.34
N VAL A 480 -19.83 -9.95 8.42
CA VAL A 480 -18.91 -11.05 8.75
C VAL A 480 -19.69 -12.33 9.05
N ASP A 481 -20.79 -12.24 9.80
CA ASP A 481 -21.65 -13.38 10.14
C ASP A 481 -22.39 -13.95 8.92
N GLN A 482 -22.92 -13.10 8.06
CA GLN A 482 -23.55 -13.51 6.79
C GLN A 482 -22.54 -14.21 5.89
N PHE A 483 -21.31 -13.73 5.84
CA PHE A 483 -20.24 -14.33 5.09
C PHE A 483 -19.88 -15.71 5.66
N HIS A 484 -19.79 -15.87 6.98
CA HIS A 484 -19.57 -17.16 7.63
C HIS A 484 -20.71 -18.15 7.36
N LYS A 485 -21.96 -17.71 7.38
CA LYS A 485 -23.14 -18.54 7.03
C LYS A 485 -23.10 -19.00 5.57
N PHE A 486 -22.76 -18.11 4.64
CA PHE A 486 -22.64 -18.42 3.22
C PHE A 486 -21.53 -19.43 2.92
N THR A 487 -20.39 -19.33 3.57
CA THR A 487 -19.24 -20.22 3.33
C THR A 487 -19.39 -21.57 4.04
N ASN A 488 -20.04 -21.62 5.20
CA ASN A 488 -20.31 -22.86 5.92
C ASN A 488 -21.47 -23.65 5.29
N GLY A 489 -22.44 -22.98 4.66
CA GLY A 489 -23.55 -23.63 3.94
C GLY A 489 -23.08 -24.40 2.70
N ARG A 490 -22.06 -23.91 1.99
CA ARG A 490 -21.46 -24.61 0.83
C ARG A 490 -20.63 -25.83 1.21
N SER A 491 -20.10 -25.91 2.43
CA SER A 491 -19.37 -27.08 2.93
C SER A 491 -20.29 -28.28 3.21
N LYS A 492 -21.59 -28.04 3.44
CA LYS A 492 -22.58 -29.13 3.68
C LYS A 492 -23.24 -29.65 2.41
N ALA A 493 -23.23 -28.90 1.31
CA ALA A 493 -23.81 -29.27 0.02
C ALA A 493 -22.84 -30.04 -0.92
N GLY A 494 -21.63 -30.31 -0.47
CA GLY A 494 -20.58 -31.00 -1.23
C GLY A 494 -20.04 -32.27 -0.54
N ARG A 495 -20.86 -32.93 0.28
CA ARG A 495 -20.59 -34.29 0.79
C ARG A 495 -21.55 -35.28 0.17
#